data_93ea4cab6fcc85b4ed889f45fecd2415
#
_entry.id   93ea4cab6fcc85b4ed889f45fecd2415
#
_cell.length_a   1.000
_cell.length_b   1.000
_cell.length_c   1.000
_cell.angle_alpha   90.00
_cell.angle_beta   90.00
_cell.angle_gamma   90.00
#
_symmetry.space_group_name_H-M   'P 1'
#
loop_
_entity.id
_entity.type
_entity.pdbx_description
1 polymer ?
#
loop_
_entity_poly.entity_id
_entity_poly.type
_entity_poly.pdbx_seq_one_letter_code
_entity_poly.pdbx_strand_id
1 'polypeptide(L)'
;IAIPSQALTIDYTKDGSAQALVSKIGFNILNANRIPQRMVFYVKPDKKVVNAVTYFRDRQIVVYGGLLTYSDNEDELAAVIAHEISHAIDSYDGVLRGFFSPVTYSLKPKKYEYKADKRAVDFVVKAGYNPLAFITIMNKIDSQPRYELFSTHPLCSRRLAAVYEYIYTKYPQYLVQNEYKDNIYYQNFLLTSRENRLKLQEKVKNNSKKRIKYL
;
A
#
# COMPACT_ATOMS: atom_id res chain seq x y z
N ILE A 1 18.25 6.74 9.92
CA ILE A 1 18.34 5.52 10.77
C ILE A 1 16.99 4.87 10.62
N ALA A 2 16.92 3.75 9.86
CA ALA A 2 15.71 2.95 9.76
C ALA A 2 15.50 2.26 11.12
N ILE A 3 14.34 2.48 11.72
CA ILE A 3 13.92 1.74 12.92
C ILE A 3 13.62 0.31 12.44
N PRO A 4 14.23 -0.74 13.03
CA PRO A 4 13.93 -2.09 12.62
C PRO A 4 12.43 -2.35 12.77
N SER A 5 11.83 -2.93 11.73
CA SER A 5 10.43 -3.33 11.69
C SER A 5 10.17 -4.29 12.86
N GLN A 6 9.42 -3.83 13.85
CA GLN A 6 9.00 -4.69 14.95
C GLN A 6 7.85 -5.59 14.47
N ALA A 7 7.96 -6.89 14.73
CA ALA A 7 6.88 -7.82 14.48
C ALA A 7 5.58 -7.31 15.11
N LEU A 8 4.51 -7.33 14.34
CA LEU A 8 3.21 -6.80 14.74
C LEU A 8 2.59 -7.75 15.77
N THR A 9 2.76 -7.44 17.04
CA THR A 9 2.12 -8.17 18.12
C THR A 9 0.88 -7.40 18.54
N ILE A 10 -0.23 -7.62 17.82
CA ILE A 10 -1.51 -7.05 18.21
C ILE A 10 -2.17 -7.98 19.21
N ASP A 11 -2.22 -7.56 20.46
CA ASP A 11 -3.01 -8.23 21.48
C ASP A 11 -4.47 -7.83 21.33
N TYR A 12 -5.22 -8.65 20.60
CA TYR A 12 -6.66 -8.44 20.39
C TYR A 12 -7.51 -8.64 21.67
N THR A 13 -6.89 -9.08 22.75
CA THR A 13 -7.57 -9.25 24.05
C THR A 13 -7.70 -7.94 24.81
N LYS A 14 -6.90 -6.93 24.45
CA LYS A 14 -6.99 -5.58 25.00
C LYS A 14 -7.88 -4.72 24.11
N ASP A 15 -9.04 -4.38 24.62
CA ASP A 15 -9.96 -3.44 23.98
C ASP A 15 -9.21 -2.15 23.58
N GLY A 16 -9.26 -1.81 22.29
CA GLY A 16 -8.69 -0.59 21.74
C GLY A 16 -7.25 -0.65 21.23
N SER A 17 -6.47 -1.72 21.45
CA SER A 17 -5.08 -1.78 21.00
C SER A 17 -4.95 -1.72 19.47
N ALA A 18 -5.79 -2.45 18.75
CA ALA A 18 -5.84 -2.44 17.28
C ALA A 18 -6.30 -1.08 16.74
N GLN A 19 -7.31 -0.47 17.37
CA GLN A 19 -7.81 0.87 17.04
C GLN A 19 -6.73 1.92 17.27
N ALA A 20 -6.03 1.87 18.39
CA ALA A 20 -4.95 2.79 18.71
C ALA A 20 -3.80 2.69 17.70
N LEU A 21 -3.41 1.48 17.30
CA LEU A 21 -2.37 1.25 16.29
C LEU A 21 -2.74 1.83 14.93
N VAL A 22 -3.92 1.52 14.42
CA VAL A 22 -4.41 2.02 13.12
C VAL A 22 -4.50 3.54 13.13
N SER A 23 -5.01 4.12 14.21
CA SER A 23 -5.07 5.57 14.38
C SER A 23 -3.69 6.20 14.44
N LYS A 24 -2.74 5.61 15.20
CA LYS A 24 -1.34 6.05 15.28
C LYS A 24 -0.70 6.10 13.89
N ILE A 25 -0.79 5.01 13.13
CA ILE A 25 -0.21 4.92 11.78
C ILE A 25 -0.85 5.95 10.84
N GLY A 26 -2.18 6.00 10.81
CA GLY A 26 -2.90 6.93 9.94
C GLY A 26 -2.55 8.39 10.22
N PHE A 27 -2.59 8.81 11.48
CA PHE A 27 -2.24 10.19 11.86
C PHE A 27 -0.76 10.49 11.66
N ASN A 28 0.15 9.53 11.87
CA ASN A 28 1.55 9.71 11.54
C ASN A 28 1.74 10.00 10.05
N ILE A 29 1.07 9.26 9.18
CA ILE A 29 1.12 9.48 7.72
C ILE A 29 0.57 10.86 7.36
N LEU A 30 -0.59 11.25 7.90
CA LEU A 30 -1.18 12.57 7.64
C LEU A 30 -0.25 13.70 8.06
N ASN A 31 0.30 13.63 9.27
CA ASN A 31 1.15 14.66 9.84
C ASN A 31 2.50 14.77 9.09
N ALA A 32 3.18 13.66 8.88
CA ALA A 32 4.48 13.63 8.18
C ALA A 32 4.39 14.17 6.74
N ASN A 33 3.24 13.99 6.11
CA ASN A 33 2.99 14.46 4.74
C ASN A 33 2.28 15.81 4.66
N ARG A 34 1.95 16.44 5.80
CA ARG A 34 1.21 17.69 5.87
C ARG A 34 -0.09 17.64 5.09
N ILE A 35 -0.83 16.54 5.19
CA ILE A 35 -2.10 16.34 4.50
C ILE A 35 -3.18 17.11 5.27
N PRO A 36 -3.79 18.15 4.67
CA PRO A 36 -4.73 19.02 5.39
C PRO A 36 -6.13 18.42 5.53
N GLN A 37 -6.43 17.38 4.76
CA GLN A 37 -7.74 16.75 4.78
C GLN A 37 -7.93 15.97 6.08
N ARG A 38 -9.05 16.28 6.77
CA ARG A 38 -9.44 15.57 7.99
C ARG A 38 -9.94 14.17 7.62
N MET A 39 -9.32 13.15 8.21
CA MET A 39 -9.72 11.75 8.07
C MET A 39 -9.78 11.11 9.45
N VAL A 40 -10.60 10.10 9.58
CA VAL A 40 -10.67 9.26 10.78
C VAL A 40 -10.41 7.80 10.40
N PHE A 41 -9.82 7.08 11.32
CA PHE A 41 -9.40 5.71 11.11
C PHE A 41 -10.17 4.80 12.05
N TYR A 42 -10.78 3.74 11.52
CA TYR A 42 -11.55 2.78 12.29
C TYR A 42 -11.07 1.36 12.06
N VAL A 43 -11.17 0.55 13.09
CA VAL A 43 -10.99 -0.88 13.00
C VAL A 43 -12.36 -1.56 13.07
N LYS A 44 -12.66 -2.38 12.06
CA LYS A 44 -13.80 -3.29 12.10
C LYS A 44 -13.27 -4.68 12.49
N PRO A 45 -13.74 -5.27 13.60
CA PRO A 45 -13.13 -6.46 14.19
C PRO A 45 -13.40 -7.77 13.41
N ASP A 46 -13.79 -7.69 12.16
CA ASP A 46 -14.04 -8.87 11.31
C ASP A 46 -12.70 -9.45 10.82
N LYS A 47 -12.31 -10.57 11.45
CA LYS A 47 -11.04 -11.26 11.13
C LYS A 47 -11.11 -12.07 9.83
N LYS A 48 -12.29 -12.28 9.25
CA LYS A 48 -12.46 -13.03 7.99
C LYS A 48 -12.19 -12.15 6.77
N VAL A 49 -12.32 -10.84 6.92
CA VAL A 49 -12.16 -9.87 5.84
C VAL A 49 -10.74 -9.30 5.86
N VAL A 50 -9.94 -9.61 4.85
CA VAL A 50 -8.61 -9.01 4.64
C VAL A 50 -8.78 -7.83 3.70
N ASN A 51 -9.10 -6.67 4.26
CA ASN A 51 -9.39 -5.47 3.47
C ASN A 51 -9.15 -4.18 4.27
N ALA A 52 -8.97 -3.07 3.55
CA ALA A 52 -9.16 -1.73 4.02
C ALA A 52 -9.99 -0.95 2.99
N VAL A 53 -10.84 -0.04 3.44
CA VAL A 53 -11.78 0.68 2.57
C VAL A 53 -11.90 2.13 2.99
N THR A 54 -11.88 3.03 2.01
CA THR A 54 -12.17 4.44 2.21
C THR A 54 -13.66 4.73 1.98
N TYR A 55 -14.35 5.22 3.00
CA TYR A 55 -15.72 5.75 2.92
C TYR A 55 -15.67 7.26 2.72
N PHE A 56 -15.93 7.69 1.49
CA PHE A 56 -15.68 9.08 1.08
C PHE A 56 -16.63 10.10 1.73
N ARG A 57 -17.90 9.74 1.94
CA ARG A 57 -18.89 10.65 2.56
C ARG A 57 -18.50 11.00 3.99
N ASP A 58 -18.03 10.00 4.73
CA ASP A 58 -17.78 10.14 6.17
C ASP A 58 -16.32 10.42 6.49
N ARG A 59 -15.47 10.52 5.45
CA ARG A 59 -14.00 10.70 5.60
C ARG A 59 -13.36 9.65 6.47
N GLN A 60 -13.84 8.40 6.33
CA GLN A 60 -13.39 7.28 7.13
C GLN A 60 -12.55 6.32 6.31
N ILE A 61 -11.45 5.88 6.91
CA ILE A 61 -10.68 4.75 6.44
C ILE A 61 -10.90 3.62 7.44
N VAL A 62 -11.50 2.54 6.98
CA VAL A 62 -11.84 1.38 7.80
C VAL A 62 -10.88 0.25 7.47
N VAL A 63 -10.17 -0.24 8.49
CA VAL A 63 -9.27 -1.38 8.41
C VAL A 63 -9.96 -2.58 9.05
N TYR A 64 -10.08 -3.68 8.32
CA TYR A 64 -10.70 -4.91 8.83
C TYR A 64 -9.70 -5.74 9.62
N GLY A 65 -10.22 -6.45 10.63
CA GLY A 65 -9.42 -7.28 11.52
C GLY A 65 -8.59 -8.36 10.83
N GLY A 66 -9.07 -8.88 9.70
CA GLY A 66 -8.31 -9.83 8.88
C GLY A 66 -7.02 -9.23 8.32
N LEU A 67 -7.04 -7.97 7.86
CA LEU A 67 -5.83 -7.31 7.38
C LEU A 67 -4.82 -7.11 8.51
N LEU A 68 -5.29 -6.74 9.71
CA LEU A 68 -4.43 -6.59 10.87
C LEU A 68 -3.73 -7.90 11.25
N THR A 69 -4.48 -9.01 11.19
CA THR A 69 -3.93 -10.35 11.46
C THR A 69 -2.95 -10.80 10.37
N TYR A 70 -3.14 -10.29 9.17
CA TYR A 70 -2.38 -10.68 7.99
C TYR A 70 -1.10 -9.88 7.79
N SER A 71 -1.02 -8.69 8.34
CA SER A 71 0.17 -7.84 8.31
C SER A 71 1.20 -8.34 9.33
N ASP A 72 2.45 -8.54 8.89
CA ASP A 72 3.52 -9.03 9.75
C ASP A 72 4.14 -7.90 10.59
N ASN A 73 4.00 -6.64 10.16
CA ASN A 73 4.61 -5.48 10.81
C ASN A 73 3.84 -4.18 10.52
N GLU A 74 4.23 -3.10 11.21
CA GLU A 74 3.62 -1.77 11.02
C GLU A 74 3.84 -1.22 9.61
N ASP A 75 4.94 -1.51 8.95
CA ASP A 75 5.25 -1.03 7.60
C ASP A 75 4.24 -1.58 6.57
N GLU A 76 3.89 -2.88 6.67
CA GLU A 76 2.90 -3.49 5.80
C GLU A 76 1.51 -2.85 5.98
N LEU A 77 1.12 -2.63 7.24
CA LEU A 77 -0.15 -1.97 7.54
C LEU A 77 -0.15 -0.51 7.08
N ALA A 78 0.96 0.21 7.29
CA ALA A 78 1.14 1.59 6.86
C ALA A 78 1.06 1.72 5.33
N ALA A 79 1.59 0.75 4.57
CA ALA A 79 1.52 0.74 3.12
C ALA A 79 0.06 0.70 2.62
N VAL A 80 -0.79 -0.14 3.22
CA VAL A 80 -2.21 -0.23 2.86
C VAL A 80 -2.97 1.03 3.29
N ILE A 81 -2.75 1.51 4.52
CA ILE A 81 -3.39 2.75 5.01
C ILE A 81 -3.00 3.95 4.14
N ALA A 82 -1.73 4.07 3.73
CA ALA A 82 -1.26 5.14 2.86
C ALA A 82 -1.91 5.09 1.47
N HIS A 83 -2.15 3.90 0.95
CA HIS A 83 -2.87 3.70 -0.31
C HIS A 83 -4.32 4.19 -0.20
N GLU A 84 -5.02 3.85 0.88
CA GLU A 84 -6.38 4.33 1.14
C GLU A 84 -6.44 5.85 1.35
N ILE A 85 -5.47 6.43 2.08
CA ILE A 85 -5.33 7.89 2.22
C ILE A 85 -5.20 8.54 0.84
N SER A 86 -4.43 7.96 -0.08
CA SER A 86 -4.28 8.51 -1.43
C SER A 86 -5.61 8.55 -2.19
N HIS A 87 -6.43 7.52 -2.08
CA HIS A 87 -7.78 7.51 -2.64
C HIS A 87 -8.70 8.54 -1.99
N ALA A 88 -8.62 8.68 -0.67
CA ALA A 88 -9.39 9.69 0.06
C ALA A 88 -9.08 11.11 -0.46
N ILE A 89 -7.80 11.46 -0.62
CA ILE A 89 -7.38 12.76 -1.16
C ILE A 89 -7.97 13.00 -2.55
N ASP A 90 -7.84 12.05 -3.47
CA ASP A 90 -8.37 12.19 -4.82
C ASP A 90 -9.90 12.37 -4.85
N SER A 91 -10.59 11.82 -3.87
CA SER A 91 -12.02 12.04 -3.68
C SER A 91 -12.34 13.47 -3.22
N TYR A 92 -11.59 14.01 -2.27
CA TYR A 92 -11.78 15.38 -1.77
C TYR A 92 -11.49 16.43 -2.83
N ASP A 93 -10.46 16.23 -3.62
CA ASP A 93 -10.06 17.15 -4.68
C ASP A 93 -11.03 17.13 -5.87
N GLY A 94 -12.10 16.35 -5.78
CA GLY A 94 -13.13 16.25 -6.83
C GLY A 94 -12.69 15.50 -8.08
N VAL A 95 -11.48 14.93 -8.09
CA VAL A 95 -10.93 14.16 -9.21
C VAL A 95 -11.81 12.95 -9.55
N LEU A 96 -12.54 12.47 -8.57
CA LEU A 96 -13.45 11.33 -8.69
C LEU A 96 -14.94 11.75 -8.68
N ARG A 97 -15.27 13.05 -8.67
CA ARG A 97 -16.66 13.52 -8.82
C ARG A 97 -17.25 13.01 -10.12
N GLY A 98 -18.31 12.23 -10.04
CA GLY A 98 -18.96 11.59 -11.18
C GLY A 98 -18.69 10.09 -11.33
N PHE A 99 -17.68 9.54 -10.63
CA PHE A 99 -17.43 8.09 -10.61
C PHE A 99 -18.10 7.38 -9.40
N PHE A 100 -18.78 8.11 -8.54
CA PHE A 100 -19.39 7.58 -7.30
C PHE A 100 -20.88 7.28 -7.45
N SER A 101 -21.19 6.36 -8.35
CA SER A 101 -22.36 5.51 -8.18
C SER A 101 -21.91 4.28 -7.35
N PRO A 102 -22.75 3.72 -6.45
CA PRO A 102 -22.43 2.47 -5.75
C PRO A 102 -22.02 1.32 -6.66
N VAL A 103 -22.45 1.37 -7.92
CA VAL A 103 -22.15 0.36 -8.98
C VAL A 103 -20.74 0.56 -9.57
N THR A 104 -20.17 1.77 -9.55
CA THR A 104 -18.85 2.06 -10.13
C THR A 104 -17.69 1.93 -9.14
N TYR A 105 -17.97 1.58 -7.88
CA TYR A 105 -16.96 1.35 -6.86
C TYR A 105 -16.03 0.17 -7.21
N SER A 106 -16.53 -0.79 -8.00
CA SER A 106 -15.79 -1.98 -8.47
C SER A 106 -14.83 -1.72 -9.64
N LEU A 107 -14.84 -0.55 -10.24
CA LEU A 107 -14.10 -0.29 -11.48
C LEU A 107 -13.28 1.00 -11.40
N LYS A 108 -12.43 1.14 -10.36
CA LYS A 108 -11.46 2.24 -10.37
C LYS A 108 -10.56 2.08 -11.59
N PRO A 109 -10.48 3.08 -12.50
CA PRO A 109 -9.60 2.98 -13.64
C PRO A 109 -8.17 2.73 -13.18
N LYS A 110 -7.49 1.77 -13.78
CA LYS A 110 -6.11 1.35 -13.41
C LYS A 110 -5.15 2.52 -13.18
N LYS A 111 -5.30 3.63 -13.90
CA LYS A 111 -4.46 4.83 -13.74
C LYS A 111 -4.51 5.42 -12.33
N TYR A 112 -5.65 5.33 -11.65
CA TYR A 112 -5.80 5.85 -10.27
C TYR A 112 -5.12 4.93 -9.26
N GLU A 113 -5.13 3.62 -9.52
CA GLU A 113 -4.38 2.66 -8.70
C GLU A 113 -2.87 2.93 -8.78
N TYR A 114 -2.31 3.09 -10.00
CA TYR A 114 -0.88 3.45 -10.16
C TYR A 114 -0.51 4.77 -9.48
N LYS A 115 -1.42 5.75 -9.51
CA LYS A 115 -1.22 7.03 -8.82
C LYS A 115 -1.24 6.85 -7.30
N ALA A 116 -2.21 6.09 -6.81
CA ALA A 116 -2.35 5.79 -5.39
C ALA A 116 -1.15 5.01 -4.85
N ASP A 117 -0.67 4.01 -5.57
CA ASP A 117 0.51 3.22 -5.22
C ASP A 117 1.76 4.10 -5.06
N LYS A 118 2.06 4.94 -6.06
CA LYS A 118 3.24 5.83 -6.00
C LYS A 118 3.14 6.84 -4.87
N ARG A 119 1.96 7.40 -4.66
CA ARG A 119 1.72 8.36 -3.58
C ARG A 119 1.83 7.67 -2.22
N ALA A 120 1.35 6.42 -2.11
CA ALA A 120 1.50 5.62 -0.90
C ALA A 120 2.98 5.38 -0.56
N VAL A 121 3.82 5.06 -1.56
CA VAL A 121 5.27 4.94 -1.37
C VAL A 121 5.86 6.24 -0.82
N ASP A 122 5.51 7.40 -1.40
CA ASP A 122 5.99 8.70 -0.89
C ASP A 122 5.53 8.96 0.55
N PHE A 123 4.28 8.62 0.85
CA PHE A 123 3.67 8.84 2.16
C PHE A 123 4.34 8.01 3.24
N VAL A 124 4.56 6.72 3.00
CA VAL A 124 5.19 5.84 3.99
C VAL A 124 6.64 6.23 4.23
N VAL A 125 7.40 6.57 3.19
CA VAL A 125 8.79 7.01 3.34
C VAL A 125 8.89 8.27 4.21
N LYS A 126 8.06 9.28 3.96
CA LYS A 126 8.04 10.49 4.79
C LYS A 126 7.61 10.25 6.22
N ALA A 127 6.74 9.26 6.44
CA ALA A 127 6.29 8.86 7.77
C ALA A 127 7.27 7.94 8.51
N GLY A 128 8.40 7.58 7.87
CA GLY A 128 9.44 6.76 8.49
C GLY A 128 9.23 5.25 8.34
N TYR A 129 8.30 4.82 7.49
CA TYR A 129 8.06 3.40 7.20
C TYR A 129 8.85 2.94 5.96
N ASN A 130 9.11 1.62 5.92
CA ASN A 130 9.83 1.03 4.79
C ASN A 130 8.91 0.77 3.58
N PRO A 131 9.14 1.40 2.41
CA PRO A 131 8.26 1.27 1.25
C PRO A 131 8.29 -0.12 0.61
N LEU A 132 9.29 -0.97 0.88
CA LEU A 132 9.35 -2.33 0.37
C LEU A 132 8.22 -3.21 0.95
N ALA A 133 7.70 -2.83 2.12
CA ALA A 133 6.53 -3.47 2.72
C ALA A 133 5.29 -3.43 1.80
N PHE A 134 5.17 -2.41 0.95
CA PHE A 134 4.11 -2.36 -0.05
C PHE A 134 4.17 -3.58 -0.99
N ILE A 135 5.36 -3.96 -1.42
CA ILE A 135 5.55 -5.11 -2.32
C ILE A 135 5.22 -6.41 -1.59
N THR A 136 5.67 -6.55 -0.34
CA THR A 136 5.44 -7.77 0.45
C THR A 136 3.97 -7.98 0.74
N ILE A 137 3.29 -6.98 1.31
CA ILE A 137 1.88 -7.12 1.69
C ILE A 137 0.99 -7.35 0.47
N MET A 138 1.21 -6.61 -0.62
CA MET A 138 0.41 -6.76 -1.82
C MET A 138 0.64 -8.12 -2.50
N ASN A 139 1.89 -8.60 -2.58
CA ASN A 139 2.16 -9.92 -3.13
C ASN A 139 1.62 -11.05 -2.23
N LYS A 140 1.67 -10.87 -0.93
CA LYS A 140 1.12 -11.78 0.08
C LYS A 140 -0.40 -11.92 -0.07
N ILE A 141 -1.10 -10.81 -0.27
CA ILE A 141 -2.54 -10.81 -0.47
C ILE A 141 -2.89 -11.43 -1.85
N ASP A 142 -2.15 -11.11 -2.92
CA ASP A 142 -2.38 -11.63 -4.29
C ASP A 142 -2.24 -13.16 -4.40
N SER A 143 -1.42 -13.75 -3.55
CA SER A 143 -1.25 -15.20 -3.52
C SER A 143 -2.49 -15.97 -3.01
N GLN A 144 -3.53 -15.26 -2.55
CA GLN A 144 -4.71 -15.85 -1.90
C GLN A 144 -6.00 -15.54 -2.68
N PRO A 145 -6.65 -16.52 -3.31
CA PRO A 145 -7.78 -16.29 -4.22
C PRO A 145 -9.10 -15.84 -3.57
N ARG A 146 -9.15 -15.66 -2.25
CA ARG A 146 -10.39 -15.40 -1.48
C ARG A 146 -10.49 -14.02 -0.87
N TYR A 147 -9.60 -13.07 -1.17
CA TYR A 147 -9.60 -11.80 -0.46
C TYR A 147 -10.32 -10.68 -1.22
N GLU A 148 -11.18 -9.97 -0.49
CA GLU A 148 -12.01 -8.88 -1.03
C GLU A 148 -11.21 -7.65 -1.48
N LEU A 149 -9.97 -7.47 -0.99
CA LEU A 149 -9.12 -6.35 -1.37
C LEU A 149 -8.91 -6.28 -2.89
N PHE A 150 -8.86 -7.42 -3.58
CA PHE A 150 -8.71 -7.46 -5.03
C PHE A 150 -9.98 -7.15 -5.80
N SER A 151 -11.15 -7.31 -5.21
CA SER A 151 -12.40 -6.91 -5.85
C SER A 151 -12.51 -5.38 -5.92
N THR A 152 -11.95 -4.69 -4.94
CA THR A 152 -11.98 -3.22 -4.85
C THR A 152 -10.74 -2.56 -5.45
N HIS A 153 -9.58 -3.24 -5.42
CA HIS A 153 -8.29 -2.74 -5.90
C HIS A 153 -7.55 -3.81 -6.71
N PRO A 154 -7.95 -4.04 -7.98
CA PRO A 154 -7.34 -5.09 -8.78
C PRO A 154 -5.82 -4.99 -8.80
N LEU A 155 -5.15 -5.97 -8.18
CA LEU A 155 -3.71 -6.10 -8.27
C LEU A 155 -3.35 -6.75 -9.60
N CYS A 156 -2.28 -6.31 -10.17
CA CYS A 156 -1.63 -7.01 -11.26
C CYS A 156 -0.12 -6.90 -11.08
N SER A 157 0.62 -7.89 -11.58
CA SER A 157 2.07 -7.90 -11.60
C SER A 157 2.68 -6.59 -12.10
N ARG A 158 1.97 -5.93 -13.01
CA ARG A 158 2.34 -4.61 -13.56
C ARG A 158 2.33 -3.49 -12.52
N ARG A 159 1.39 -3.50 -11.56
CA ARG A 159 1.36 -2.52 -10.47
C ARG A 159 2.57 -2.70 -9.57
N LEU A 160 2.84 -3.93 -9.15
CA LEU A 160 4.02 -4.24 -8.33
C LEU A 160 5.33 -3.88 -9.04
N ALA A 161 5.45 -4.19 -10.34
CA ALA A 161 6.61 -3.79 -11.12
C ALA A 161 6.78 -2.25 -11.20
N ALA A 162 5.68 -1.51 -11.32
CA ALA A 162 5.71 -0.05 -11.34
C ALA A 162 6.06 0.55 -9.97
N VAL A 163 5.61 -0.06 -8.87
CA VAL A 163 6.01 0.31 -7.50
C VAL A 163 7.51 0.05 -7.31
N TYR A 164 7.99 -1.11 -7.72
CA TYR A 164 9.42 -1.43 -7.64
C TYR A 164 10.27 -0.45 -8.45
N GLU A 165 9.87 -0.12 -9.71
CA GLU A 165 10.55 0.91 -10.52
C GLU A 165 10.59 2.25 -9.79
N TYR A 166 9.48 2.63 -9.15
CA TYR A 166 9.38 3.89 -8.44
C TYR A 166 10.32 3.93 -7.22
N ILE A 167 10.37 2.87 -6.44
CA ILE A 167 11.30 2.75 -5.31
C ILE A 167 12.74 2.72 -5.82
N TYR A 168 13.04 1.95 -6.86
CA TYR A 168 14.36 1.85 -7.46
C TYR A 168 14.91 3.21 -7.92
N THR A 169 14.04 4.05 -8.52
CA THR A 169 14.44 5.33 -9.09
C THR A 169 14.48 6.46 -8.06
N LYS A 170 13.61 6.44 -7.08
CA LYS A 170 13.43 7.57 -6.14
C LYS A 170 13.99 7.29 -4.74
N TYR A 171 13.99 6.04 -4.32
CA TYR A 171 14.37 5.62 -2.97
C TYR A 171 15.32 4.41 -2.99
N PRO A 172 16.42 4.43 -3.80
CA PRO A 172 17.29 3.27 -3.99
C PRO A 172 17.94 2.76 -2.70
N GLN A 173 18.08 3.60 -1.68
CA GLN A 173 18.66 3.23 -0.39
C GLN A 173 17.92 2.05 0.29
N TYR A 174 16.61 1.93 0.10
CA TYR A 174 15.84 0.81 0.66
C TYR A 174 16.13 -0.52 -0.04
N LEU A 175 16.59 -0.49 -1.29
CA LEU A 175 17.00 -1.69 -2.01
C LEU A 175 18.44 -2.09 -1.68
N VAL A 176 19.29 -1.13 -1.34
CA VAL A 176 20.67 -1.38 -0.89
C VAL A 176 20.67 -1.97 0.53
N GLN A 177 19.88 -1.37 1.43
CA GLN A 177 19.66 -1.84 2.81
C GLN A 177 18.31 -2.56 2.89
N ASN A 178 18.18 -3.66 2.17
CA ASN A 178 16.91 -4.33 2.01
C ASN A 178 16.57 -5.22 3.21
N GLU A 179 15.75 -4.71 4.12
CA GLU A 179 15.26 -5.43 5.29
C GLU A 179 14.30 -6.58 4.95
N TYR A 180 13.70 -6.56 3.75
CA TYR A 180 12.78 -7.57 3.24
C TYR A 180 13.46 -8.63 2.36
N LYS A 181 14.80 -8.61 2.24
CA LYS A 181 15.54 -9.52 1.33
C LYS A 181 15.22 -11.00 1.55
N ASP A 182 14.99 -11.40 2.82
CA ASP A 182 14.71 -12.78 3.20
C ASP A 182 13.21 -13.07 3.39
N ASN A 183 12.34 -12.07 3.14
CA ASN A 183 10.90 -12.24 3.21
C ASN A 183 10.41 -13.10 2.03
N ILE A 184 9.64 -14.16 2.30
CA ILE A 184 9.19 -15.12 1.29
C ILE A 184 8.35 -14.47 0.18
N TYR A 185 7.51 -13.50 0.50
CA TYR A 185 6.68 -12.79 -0.47
C TYR A 185 7.49 -11.81 -1.32
N TYR A 186 8.49 -11.18 -0.73
CA TYR A 186 9.43 -10.37 -1.48
C TYR A 186 10.27 -11.23 -2.44
N GLN A 187 10.76 -12.38 -2.00
CA GLN A 187 11.48 -13.34 -2.85
C GLN A 187 10.58 -13.87 -3.98
N ASN A 188 9.33 -14.20 -3.69
CA ASN A 188 8.36 -14.58 -4.71
C ASN A 188 8.18 -13.48 -5.76
N PHE A 189 8.03 -12.22 -5.33
CA PHE A 189 8.00 -11.07 -6.24
C PHE A 189 9.26 -10.99 -7.11
N LEU A 190 10.45 -11.19 -6.54
CA LEU A 190 11.70 -11.17 -7.31
C LEU A 190 11.74 -12.27 -8.38
N LEU A 191 11.24 -13.45 -8.08
CA LEU A 191 11.15 -14.56 -9.04
C LEU A 191 10.17 -14.25 -10.18
N THR A 192 8.95 -13.85 -9.82
CA THR A 192 7.86 -13.62 -10.79
C THR A 192 8.04 -12.35 -11.62
N SER A 193 8.77 -11.35 -11.12
CA SER A 193 9.01 -10.07 -11.80
C SER A 193 10.34 -10.00 -12.55
N ARG A 194 11.07 -11.12 -12.71
CA ARG A 194 12.42 -11.10 -13.28
C ARG A 194 12.51 -10.38 -14.61
N GLU A 195 11.63 -10.69 -15.55
CA GLU A 195 11.64 -10.04 -16.88
C GLU A 195 11.36 -8.54 -16.80
N ASN A 196 10.43 -8.15 -15.95
CA ASN A 196 10.12 -6.73 -15.74
C ASN A 196 11.31 -5.98 -15.14
N ARG A 197 12.04 -6.60 -14.21
CA ARG A 197 13.24 -6.00 -13.61
C ARG A 197 14.43 -5.93 -14.57
N LEU A 198 14.57 -6.90 -15.48
CA LEU A 198 15.56 -6.81 -16.56
C LEU A 198 15.29 -5.64 -17.49
N LYS A 199 14.02 -5.42 -17.88
CA LYS A 199 13.62 -4.23 -18.67
C LYS A 199 13.95 -2.92 -17.93
N LEU A 200 13.76 -2.88 -16.60
CA LEU A 200 14.13 -1.72 -15.80
C LEU A 200 15.65 -1.49 -15.79
N GLN A 201 16.43 -2.54 -15.57
CA GLN A 201 17.89 -2.46 -15.59
C GLN A 201 18.42 -1.95 -16.94
N GLU A 202 17.87 -2.47 -18.04
CA GLU A 202 18.22 -2.00 -19.38
C GLU A 202 17.86 -0.52 -19.60
N LYS A 203 16.66 -0.11 -19.15
CA LYS A 203 16.22 1.29 -19.18
C LYS A 203 17.23 2.20 -18.45
N VAL A 204 17.63 1.81 -17.26
CA VAL A 204 18.57 2.58 -16.43
C VAL A 204 19.95 2.61 -17.08
N LYS A 205 20.48 1.46 -17.54
CA LYS A 205 21.75 1.35 -18.24
C LYS A 205 21.83 2.27 -19.47
N ASN A 206 20.73 2.35 -20.22
CA ASN A 206 20.62 3.14 -21.46
C ASN A 206 20.17 4.60 -21.20
N ASN A 207 20.02 5.01 -19.95
CA ASN A 207 19.49 6.33 -19.55
C ASN A 207 18.20 6.72 -20.31
N SER A 208 17.33 5.73 -20.56
CA SER A 208 16.15 5.88 -21.39
C SER A 208 14.99 6.52 -20.61
N LYS A 209 14.36 7.55 -21.20
CA LYS A 209 13.15 8.18 -20.65
C LYS A 209 11.85 7.46 -21.05
N LYS A 210 11.92 6.43 -21.91
CA LYS A 210 10.75 5.70 -22.38
C LYS A 210 10.07 4.95 -21.23
N ARG A 211 8.72 4.99 -21.21
CA ARG A 211 7.94 4.21 -20.24
C ARG A 211 8.08 2.71 -20.54
N ILE A 212 8.31 1.92 -19.51
CA ILE A 212 8.35 0.46 -19.64
C ILE A 212 6.90 -0.06 -19.75
N LYS A 213 6.68 -0.97 -20.71
CA LYS A 213 5.49 -1.81 -20.74
C LYS A 213 5.79 -3.08 -19.96
N TYR A 214 5.30 -3.15 -18.74
CA TYR A 214 5.40 -4.35 -17.91
C TYR A 214 4.45 -5.44 -18.37
N LEU A 215 4.85 -6.69 -18.16
CA LEU A 215 4.09 -7.90 -18.45
C LEU A 215 3.09 -8.21 -17.34
#